data_6d04bf51dd853f5f8496bd19d8a2eeb0
#
_entry.id   6d04bf51dd853f5f8496bd19d8a2eeb0
#
_cell.length_a   1.000
_cell.length_b   1.000
_cell.length_c   1.000
_cell.angle_alpha   90.00
_cell.angle_beta   90.00
_cell.angle_gamma   90.00
#
_symmetry.space_group_name_H-M   'P 1'
#
loop_
_entity.id
_entity.type
_entity.pdbx_description
1 polymer ?
#
loop_
_entity_poly.entity_id
_entity_poly.type
_entity_poly.pdbx_seq_one_letter_code
_entity_poly.pdbx_strand_id
1 'polypeptide(L)'
;MRGSRPRLVALVLGIVVTTVAGVAAQDFASNWVAYYRAGLVVPHPVGWQVQERGNGAFTVSRPGAALIYVKPLRFPAGRSVADVLGLVPREEATLFPGAQVLRASLLPEGAIGALNFALHGQSYRGNALVLKGQTTGALYVMSATPHAWAAAADEMVQILASFRYLSPDTGAEALPEMAPWRDPTEGAFTLPVPRGWHVQGRLARPNTIDHRPEVLVAAPDDAVQLRVGDGTLEVFAVPYELPMIGALPPGTRPSAFGGMFHHYLPGYQFITQFYLPRKLPGARLLRTANLPQLAEHAFRMDPPPTPMQGRADAGAVHFEVAQPTGVRRGYYAAITHLIAPPPMVGGTPSWYLGPLDIVGYICRPEQESLARTILGNMVRGFAWDLNWYAAQLKIDAAVARQVIAGNAELNEIKWQTIRQQAEGMERAHEPRGITARGEMWVRDDVSGEQRRVPQTGTQDYFLVHRTGEVVASERSDLPPFDFRRMTRVN
;
A
#
# COMPACT_ATOMS: atom_id res chain seq x y z
N MET A 1 -0.75 -34.61 22.54
CA MET A 1 0.34 -33.67 22.26
C MET A 1 0.97 -33.96 20.87
N ARG A 2 0.19 -33.84 19.80
CA ARG A 2 0.63 -34.12 18.40
C ARG A 2 0.12 -33.00 17.48
N GLY A 3 0.69 -31.79 17.54
CA GLY A 3 0.14 -30.75 16.66
C GLY A 3 1.03 -29.55 16.35
N SER A 4 2.19 -29.37 17.01
CA SER A 4 2.99 -28.14 16.82
C SER A 4 4.23 -28.29 15.94
N ARG A 5 4.58 -29.49 15.48
CA ARG A 5 5.85 -29.77 14.78
C ARG A 5 5.91 -29.34 13.31
N PRO A 6 4.87 -29.50 12.46
CA PRO A 6 4.96 -29.05 11.06
C PRO A 6 4.92 -27.52 10.91
N ARG A 7 4.31 -26.80 11.85
CA ARG A 7 4.21 -25.33 11.76
C ARG A 7 5.53 -24.60 11.98
N LEU A 8 6.40 -25.07 12.89
CA LEU A 8 7.68 -24.44 13.14
C LEU A 8 8.65 -24.62 11.96
N VAL A 9 8.70 -25.82 11.37
CA VAL A 9 9.54 -26.10 10.17
C VAL A 9 9.01 -25.34 8.95
N ALA A 10 7.71 -25.26 8.75
CA ALA A 10 7.11 -24.48 7.66
C ALA A 10 7.32 -22.98 7.86
N LEU A 11 7.28 -22.49 9.11
CA LEU A 11 7.51 -21.08 9.43
C LEU A 11 8.99 -20.71 9.22
N VAL A 12 9.93 -21.54 9.63
CA VAL A 12 11.38 -21.32 9.40
C VAL A 12 11.73 -21.41 7.93
N LEU A 13 11.15 -22.35 7.16
CA LEU A 13 11.31 -22.43 5.72
C LEU A 13 10.68 -21.21 5.01
N GLY A 14 9.52 -20.75 5.44
CA GLY A 14 8.89 -19.51 4.93
C GLY A 14 9.78 -18.28 5.14
N ILE A 15 10.47 -18.18 6.29
CA ILE A 15 11.40 -17.09 6.60
C ILE A 15 12.64 -17.12 5.70
N VAL A 16 13.15 -18.30 5.36
CA VAL A 16 14.37 -18.45 4.54
C VAL A 16 14.13 -18.06 3.09
N VAL A 17 12.96 -18.39 2.54
CA VAL A 17 12.62 -18.08 1.13
C VAL A 17 12.27 -16.58 0.97
N THR A 18 11.74 -15.92 2.01
CA THR A 18 11.40 -14.50 1.98
C THR A 18 12.55 -13.54 2.26
N THR A 19 13.69 -14.02 2.75
CA THR A 19 14.85 -13.15 3.06
C THR A 19 15.59 -12.61 1.83
N VAL A 20 15.29 -13.06 0.63
CA VAL A 20 15.87 -12.54 -0.64
C VAL A 20 14.96 -11.51 -1.32
N ALA A 21 13.67 -11.49 -1.00
CA ALA A 21 12.71 -10.50 -1.52
C ALA A 21 12.37 -9.51 -0.41
N GLY A 22 12.52 -8.22 -0.69
CA GLY A 22 12.31 -7.12 0.26
C GLY A 22 11.04 -7.29 1.11
N VAL A 23 11.25 -7.43 2.41
CA VAL A 23 10.16 -7.36 3.39
C VAL A 23 9.82 -5.90 3.53
N ALA A 24 8.61 -5.52 3.14
CA ALA A 24 7.97 -4.27 3.53
C ALA A 24 7.96 -4.18 5.07
N ALA A 25 7.88 -2.97 5.58
CA ALA A 25 7.77 -2.69 7.01
C ALA A 25 6.75 -3.64 7.65
N GLN A 26 7.23 -4.63 8.41
CA GLN A 26 6.35 -5.38 9.29
C GLN A 26 5.86 -4.41 10.34
N ASP A 27 4.58 -4.46 10.67
CA ASP A 27 4.01 -3.81 11.84
C ASP A 27 4.73 -4.34 13.09
N PHE A 28 5.83 -3.71 13.45
CA PHE A 28 6.44 -3.93 14.74
C PHE A 28 5.50 -3.34 15.79
N ALA A 29 5.10 -4.16 16.76
CA ALA A 29 4.34 -3.66 17.89
C ALA A 29 5.05 -2.41 18.49
N SER A 30 4.29 -1.49 19.06
CA SER A 30 4.75 -0.20 19.58
C SER A 30 5.93 -0.26 20.58
N ASN A 31 6.36 -1.47 20.95
CA ASN A 31 7.43 -1.76 21.88
C ASN A 31 8.72 -2.30 21.21
N TRP A 32 8.90 -2.14 19.89
CA TRP A 32 10.13 -2.56 19.22
C TRP A 32 11.10 -1.38 19.05
N VAL A 33 12.39 -1.70 19.16
CA VAL A 33 13.53 -0.81 18.90
C VAL A 33 14.49 -1.51 17.96
N ALA A 34 15.37 -0.78 17.31
CA ALA A 34 16.34 -1.37 16.41
C ALA A 34 17.76 -1.04 16.84
N TYR A 35 18.61 -2.07 16.90
CA TYR A 35 20.03 -1.93 17.08
C TYR A 35 20.71 -1.80 15.71
N TYR A 36 21.52 -0.75 15.55
CA TYR A 36 22.26 -0.49 14.32
C TYR A 36 23.76 -0.51 14.58
N ARG A 37 24.49 -1.28 13.80
CA ARG A 37 25.94 -1.20 13.69
C ARG A 37 26.40 -1.58 12.28
N ALA A 38 27.66 -1.22 11.93
CA ALA A 38 28.24 -1.46 10.62
C ALA A 38 27.87 -2.86 10.06
N GLY A 39 27.04 -2.88 9.03
CA GLY A 39 26.61 -4.11 8.38
C GLY A 39 25.50 -4.92 9.07
N LEU A 40 24.89 -4.42 10.16
CA LEU A 40 23.88 -5.17 10.91
C LEU A 40 22.72 -4.28 11.37
N VAL A 41 21.49 -4.72 11.16
CA VAL A 41 20.27 -4.17 11.76
C VAL A 41 19.54 -5.29 12.49
N VAL A 42 19.27 -5.08 13.78
CA VAL A 42 18.59 -6.05 14.64
C VAL A 42 17.39 -5.37 15.31
N PRO A 43 16.21 -5.37 14.66
CA PRO A 43 14.99 -4.98 15.35
C PRO A 43 14.65 -5.98 16.45
N HIS A 44 14.26 -5.47 17.62
CA HIS A 44 13.89 -6.30 18.75
C HIS A 44 12.91 -5.57 19.68
N PRO A 45 12.06 -6.29 20.44
CA PRO A 45 11.18 -5.67 21.43
C PRO A 45 11.96 -4.96 22.54
N VAL A 46 11.36 -3.94 23.11
CA VAL A 46 11.88 -3.31 24.35
C VAL A 46 12.02 -4.38 25.45
N GLY A 47 13.16 -4.36 26.15
CA GLY A 47 13.50 -5.38 27.15
C GLY A 47 14.41 -6.49 26.65
N TRP A 48 14.64 -6.57 25.33
CA TRP A 48 15.72 -7.35 24.76
C TRP A 48 16.98 -6.50 24.64
N GLN A 49 18.15 -7.15 24.71
CA GLN A 49 19.46 -6.51 24.67
C GLN A 49 20.29 -7.13 23.54
N VAL A 50 20.93 -6.31 22.74
CA VAL A 50 21.87 -6.75 21.71
C VAL A 50 23.28 -6.58 22.21
N GLN A 51 24.09 -7.64 22.14
CA GLN A 51 25.49 -7.63 22.49
C GLN A 51 26.33 -8.28 21.39
N GLU A 52 27.33 -7.56 20.93
CA GLU A 52 28.30 -8.12 20.00
C GLU A 52 29.28 -9.06 20.71
N ARG A 53 29.72 -10.09 19.96
CA ARG A 53 30.62 -11.15 20.48
C ARG A 53 31.94 -11.22 19.70
N GLY A 54 32.18 -10.34 18.76
CA GLY A 54 33.34 -10.40 17.87
C GLY A 54 33.09 -11.24 16.59
N ASN A 55 33.95 -11.09 15.60
CA ASN A 55 33.87 -11.79 14.30
C ASN A 55 32.49 -11.70 13.63
N GLY A 56 31.77 -10.59 13.82
CA GLY A 56 30.42 -10.40 13.30
C GLY A 56 29.34 -11.21 14.02
N ALA A 57 29.69 -11.97 15.06
CA ALA A 57 28.70 -12.65 15.90
C ALA A 57 28.06 -11.68 16.91
N PHE A 58 26.81 -11.95 17.26
CA PHE A 58 26.07 -11.18 18.27
C PHE A 58 25.01 -12.04 18.96
N THR A 59 24.60 -11.56 20.12
CA THR A 59 23.46 -12.12 20.87
C THR A 59 22.36 -11.09 20.99
N VAL A 60 21.11 -11.55 20.92
CA VAL A 60 19.92 -10.79 21.30
C VAL A 60 19.25 -11.55 22.43
N SER A 61 19.18 -10.97 23.59
CA SER A 61 18.72 -11.68 24.77
C SER A 61 17.70 -10.92 25.62
N ARG A 62 16.76 -11.66 26.15
CA ARG A 62 15.93 -11.21 27.27
C ARG A 62 16.50 -11.88 28.55
N PRO A 63 17.12 -11.12 29.46
CA PRO A 63 17.84 -11.66 30.58
C PRO A 63 17.04 -12.72 31.35
N GLY A 64 17.66 -13.88 31.64
CA GLY A 64 17.05 -14.98 32.38
C GLY A 64 15.93 -15.76 31.65
N ALA A 65 15.55 -15.39 30.45
CA ALA A 65 14.40 -15.99 29.75
C ALA A 65 14.74 -16.59 28.41
N ALA A 66 15.33 -15.78 27.49
CA ALA A 66 15.53 -16.18 26.10
C ALA A 66 16.82 -15.59 25.53
N LEU A 67 17.42 -16.29 24.58
CA LEU A 67 18.66 -15.92 23.91
C LEU A 67 18.57 -16.29 22.42
N ILE A 68 18.90 -15.35 21.57
CA ILE A 68 19.19 -15.57 20.15
C ILE A 68 20.69 -15.33 19.96
N TYR A 69 21.36 -16.22 19.30
CA TYR A 69 22.74 -16.06 18.89
C TYR A 69 22.84 -16.16 17.38
N VAL A 70 23.61 -15.28 16.78
CA VAL A 70 23.84 -15.26 15.35
C VAL A 70 25.34 -15.13 15.07
N LYS A 71 25.85 -15.99 14.20
CA LYS A 71 27.26 -15.99 13.77
C LYS A 71 27.36 -16.13 12.26
N PRO A 72 27.98 -15.18 11.55
CA PRO A 72 28.35 -15.38 10.17
C PRO A 72 29.33 -16.53 10.03
N LEU A 73 29.16 -17.37 9.02
CA LEU A 73 30.01 -18.50 8.72
C LEU A 73 30.67 -18.35 7.36
N ARG A 74 31.91 -18.80 7.26
CA ARG A 74 32.56 -19.07 5.97
C ARG A 74 32.61 -20.58 5.79
N PHE A 75 32.15 -21.06 4.65
CA PHE A 75 32.18 -22.46 4.34
C PHE A 75 33.45 -22.78 3.47
N PRO A 76 34.50 -23.42 4.05
CA PRO A 76 35.56 -23.97 3.23
C PRO A 76 34.98 -25.00 2.28
N ALA A 77 35.57 -25.12 1.10
CA ALA A 77 35.18 -26.15 0.15
C ALA A 77 35.21 -27.54 0.81
N GLY A 78 34.12 -28.31 0.66
CA GLY A 78 34.01 -29.68 1.16
C GLY A 78 33.39 -29.89 2.55
N ARG A 79 33.13 -28.84 3.35
CA ARG A 79 32.38 -29.03 4.60
C ARG A 79 30.87 -29.11 4.35
N SER A 80 30.23 -30.10 4.95
CA SER A 80 28.78 -30.23 4.93
C SER A 80 28.13 -29.30 5.98
N VAL A 81 26.89 -28.93 5.75
CA VAL A 81 26.11 -28.14 6.72
C VAL A 81 25.87 -28.89 8.03
N ALA A 82 25.77 -30.24 7.95
CA ALA A 82 25.67 -31.11 9.13
C ALA A 82 26.93 -31.07 10.01
N ASP A 83 28.12 -30.96 9.41
CA ASP A 83 29.38 -30.83 10.13
C ASP A 83 29.40 -29.53 10.96
N VAL A 84 28.86 -28.46 10.42
CA VAL A 84 28.78 -27.14 11.12
C VAL A 84 27.83 -27.18 12.31
N LEU A 85 26.67 -27.83 12.20
CA LEU A 85 25.80 -28.04 13.36
C LEU A 85 26.49 -28.83 14.48
N GLY A 86 27.30 -29.83 14.14
CA GLY A 86 28.08 -30.61 15.10
C GLY A 86 29.20 -29.83 15.79
N LEU A 87 29.64 -28.70 15.22
CA LEU A 87 30.65 -27.83 15.81
C LEU A 87 30.07 -26.85 16.85
N VAL A 88 28.78 -26.55 16.83
CA VAL A 88 28.15 -25.60 17.76
C VAL A 88 28.48 -25.86 19.23
N PRO A 89 28.40 -27.10 19.74
CA PRO A 89 28.77 -27.40 21.11
C PRO A 89 30.27 -27.18 21.45
N ARG A 90 31.13 -27.25 20.41
CA ARG A 90 32.59 -27.15 20.62
C ARG A 90 33.09 -25.71 20.47
N GLU A 91 32.66 -25.01 19.43
CA GLU A 91 33.15 -23.68 19.12
C GLU A 91 32.50 -22.61 20.00
N GLU A 92 31.30 -22.84 20.51
CA GLU A 92 30.54 -21.88 21.31
C GLU A 92 30.29 -22.39 22.73
N ALA A 93 31.20 -23.21 23.27
CA ALA A 93 31.07 -23.81 24.61
C ALA A 93 30.92 -22.80 25.75
N THR A 94 31.39 -21.56 25.58
CA THR A 94 31.19 -20.47 26.54
C THR A 94 29.78 -19.92 26.58
N LEU A 95 29.08 -19.92 25.44
CA LEU A 95 27.69 -19.48 25.32
C LEU A 95 26.69 -20.61 25.55
N PHE A 96 27.07 -21.82 25.20
CA PHE A 96 26.22 -23.01 25.24
C PHE A 96 26.94 -24.17 25.98
N PRO A 97 27.31 -24.01 27.27
CA PRO A 97 28.07 -25.00 27.98
C PRO A 97 27.31 -26.32 28.05
N GLY A 98 27.98 -27.40 27.67
CA GLY A 98 27.42 -28.75 27.66
C GLY A 98 26.28 -28.94 26.64
N ALA A 99 26.19 -28.09 25.61
CA ALA A 99 25.16 -28.21 24.58
C ALA A 99 25.23 -29.55 23.85
N GLN A 100 24.08 -30.16 23.64
CA GLN A 100 23.91 -31.37 22.87
C GLN A 100 22.93 -31.13 21.73
N VAL A 101 23.32 -31.51 20.52
CA VAL A 101 22.42 -31.55 19.37
C VAL A 101 21.64 -32.87 19.40
N LEU A 102 20.39 -32.82 19.77
CA LEU A 102 19.56 -34.01 19.98
C LEU A 102 19.04 -34.63 18.70
N ARG A 103 18.72 -33.79 17.74
CA ARG A 103 18.18 -34.17 16.41
C ARG A 103 18.62 -33.14 15.40
N ALA A 104 19.09 -33.62 14.26
CA ALA A 104 19.41 -32.76 13.13
C ALA A 104 18.60 -33.21 11.91
N SER A 105 18.12 -32.25 11.14
CA SER A 105 17.45 -32.47 9.85
C SER A 105 18.13 -31.60 8.79
N LEU A 106 18.46 -32.21 7.65
CA LEU A 106 18.98 -31.48 6.52
C LEU A 106 17.85 -30.78 5.79
N LEU A 107 18.11 -29.57 5.33
CA LEU A 107 17.25 -28.72 4.53
C LEU A 107 17.94 -28.50 3.17
N PRO A 108 17.20 -28.11 2.09
CA PRO A 108 17.82 -27.82 0.81
C PRO A 108 18.97 -26.79 0.87
N GLU A 109 18.84 -25.80 1.76
CA GLU A 109 19.79 -24.69 1.91
C GLU A 109 20.44 -24.66 3.30
N GLY A 110 20.41 -25.76 4.05
CA GLY A 110 20.95 -25.71 5.40
C GLY A 110 20.71 -26.98 6.22
N ALA A 111 20.74 -26.81 7.55
CA ALA A 111 20.33 -27.82 8.50
C ALA A 111 19.78 -27.20 9.77
N ILE A 112 18.84 -27.89 10.39
CA ILE A 112 18.27 -27.49 11.69
C ILE A 112 18.49 -28.60 12.72
N GLY A 113 18.85 -28.24 13.95
CA GLY A 113 19.02 -29.17 15.06
C GLY A 113 18.40 -28.68 16.34
N ALA A 114 17.82 -29.57 17.12
CA ALA A 114 17.35 -29.26 18.46
C ALA A 114 18.53 -29.28 19.45
N LEU A 115 18.59 -28.28 20.33
CA LEU A 115 19.63 -28.10 21.35
C LEU A 115 19.05 -28.16 22.75
N ASN A 116 19.79 -28.78 23.67
CA ASN A 116 19.64 -28.62 25.11
C ASN A 116 20.99 -28.25 25.73
N PHE A 117 20.99 -27.34 26.70
CA PHE A 117 22.17 -26.94 27.46
C PHE A 117 21.76 -26.34 28.78
N ALA A 118 22.73 -26.16 29.68
CA ALA A 118 22.53 -25.47 30.97
C ALA A 118 23.46 -24.26 31.05
N LEU A 119 22.92 -23.12 31.45
CA LEU A 119 23.69 -21.88 31.67
C LEU A 119 23.35 -21.32 33.03
N HIS A 120 24.36 -21.07 33.87
CA HIS A 120 24.22 -20.62 35.26
C HIS A 120 23.24 -21.46 36.09
N GLY A 121 23.29 -22.80 35.93
CA GLY A 121 22.41 -23.74 36.66
C GLY A 121 20.97 -23.82 36.14
N GLN A 122 20.62 -23.05 35.10
CA GLN A 122 19.31 -23.04 34.50
C GLN A 122 19.34 -23.82 33.18
N SER A 123 18.37 -24.71 32.98
CA SER A 123 18.22 -25.48 31.76
C SER A 123 17.60 -24.62 30.63
N TYR A 124 18.15 -24.75 29.45
CA TYR A 124 17.65 -24.14 28.23
C TYR A 124 17.38 -25.22 27.19
N ARG A 125 16.35 -24.98 26.39
CA ARG A 125 16.11 -25.72 25.14
C ARG A 125 16.12 -24.74 23.98
N GLY A 126 16.55 -25.23 22.82
CA GLY A 126 16.65 -24.36 21.68
C GLY A 126 16.69 -25.12 20.36
N ASN A 127 16.79 -24.34 19.29
CA ASN A 127 17.03 -24.81 17.95
C ASN A 127 18.25 -24.08 17.37
N ALA A 128 19.15 -24.82 16.72
CA ALA A 128 20.20 -24.27 15.88
C ALA A 128 19.81 -24.44 14.43
N LEU A 129 19.95 -23.40 13.64
CA LEU A 129 19.74 -23.38 12.21
C LEU A 129 21.04 -22.92 11.54
N VAL A 130 21.56 -23.69 10.64
CA VAL A 130 22.65 -23.28 9.75
C VAL A 130 22.08 -23.08 8.35
N LEU A 131 22.28 -21.90 7.81
CA LEU A 131 21.99 -21.59 6.42
C LEU A 131 23.27 -21.47 5.64
N LYS A 132 23.31 -22.04 4.43
CA LYS A 132 24.47 -22.04 3.53
C LYS A 132 24.14 -21.29 2.25
N GLY A 133 24.89 -20.23 1.96
CA GLY A 133 24.99 -19.65 0.64
C GLY A 133 26.11 -20.30 -0.17
N GLN A 134 26.57 -19.68 -1.24
CA GLN A 134 27.63 -20.25 -2.09
C GLN A 134 28.96 -20.38 -1.36
N THR A 135 29.41 -19.32 -0.71
CA THR A 135 30.72 -19.29 0.02
C THR A 135 30.57 -18.84 1.47
N THR A 136 29.43 -18.29 1.83
CA THR A 136 29.10 -17.74 3.14
C THR A 136 27.83 -18.37 3.65
N GLY A 137 27.55 -18.21 4.93
CA GLY A 137 26.33 -18.65 5.57
C GLY A 137 26.18 -18.03 6.95
N ALA A 138 25.24 -18.52 7.73
CA ALA A 138 25.06 -18.08 9.09
C ALA A 138 24.56 -19.22 9.98
N LEU A 139 25.03 -19.21 11.23
CA LEU A 139 24.49 -20.00 12.32
C LEU A 139 23.54 -19.13 13.14
N TYR A 140 22.36 -19.63 13.34
CA TYR A 140 21.35 -19.06 14.22
C TYR A 140 21.05 -20.04 15.33
N VAL A 141 21.08 -19.58 16.58
CA VAL A 141 20.63 -20.38 17.73
C VAL A 141 19.54 -19.60 18.43
N MET A 142 18.36 -20.17 18.54
CA MET A 142 17.27 -19.67 19.41
C MET A 142 17.18 -20.56 20.62
N SER A 143 17.18 -20.00 21.82
CA SER A 143 17.04 -20.76 23.05
C SER A 143 16.24 -19.99 24.08
N ALA A 144 15.50 -20.72 24.90
CA ALA A 144 14.80 -20.17 26.05
C ALA A 144 14.68 -21.23 27.16
N THR A 145 14.41 -20.77 28.39
CA THR A 145 14.03 -21.68 29.44
C THR A 145 12.75 -22.43 29.09
N PRO A 146 12.52 -23.66 29.62
CA PRO A 146 11.31 -24.43 29.30
C PRO A 146 10.03 -23.67 29.58
N HIS A 147 9.96 -22.85 30.61
CA HIS A 147 8.79 -22.03 30.93
C HIS A 147 8.60 -20.86 30.01
N ALA A 148 9.68 -20.22 29.56
CA ALA A 148 9.61 -19.06 28.65
C ALA A 148 9.46 -19.46 27.17
N TRP A 149 9.74 -20.72 26.82
CA TRP A 149 9.79 -21.15 25.42
C TRP A 149 8.52 -20.84 24.63
N ALA A 150 7.34 -21.15 25.19
CA ALA A 150 6.08 -20.97 24.50
C ALA A 150 5.78 -19.49 24.20
N ALA A 151 6.13 -18.59 25.14
CA ALA A 151 5.92 -17.15 24.99
C ALA A 151 7.03 -16.46 24.20
N ALA A 152 8.26 -16.99 24.20
CA ALA A 152 9.40 -16.37 23.56
C ALA A 152 9.65 -16.88 22.12
N ALA A 153 9.13 -18.04 21.75
CA ALA A 153 9.44 -18.67 20.47
C ALA A 153 8.97 -17.81 19.29
N ASP A 154 7.76 -17.32 19.32
CA ASP A 154 7.21 -16.47 18.24
C ASP A 154 7.95 -15.13 18.18
N GLU A 155 8.27 -14.53 19.30
CA GLU A 155 9.03 -13.29 19.41
C GLU A 155 10.47 -13.47 18.87
N MET A 156 11.14 -14.56 19.24
CA MET A 156 12.46 -14.90 18.68
C MET A 156 12.45 -15.12 17.18
N VAL A 157 11.40 -15.76 16.66
CA VAL A 157 11.21 -15.95 15.21
C VAL A 157 11.02 -14.62 14.51
N GLN A 158 10.21 -13.71 15.08
CA GLN A 158 10.01 -12.37 14.53
C GLN A 158 11.32 -11.55 14.53
N ILE A 159 12.11 -11.61 15.60
CA ILE A 159 13.43 -10.97 15.67
C ILE A 159 14.34 -11.53 14.56
N LEU A 160 14.41 -12.85 14.39
CA LEU A 160 15.22 -13.46 13.33
C LEU A 160 14.72 -13.14 11.94
N ALA A 161 13.41 -13.05 11.72
CA ALA A 161 12.83 -12.68 10.44
C ALA A 161 13.11 -11.21 10.06
N SER A 162 13.21 -10.34 11.09
CA SER A 162 13.44 -8.91 10.89
C SER A 162 14.93 -8.53 10.84
N PHE A 163 15.80 -9.41 11.31
CA PHE A 163 17.24 -9.19 11.33
C PHE A 163 17.86 -9.23 9.92
N ARG A 164 18.84 -8.37 9.65
CA ARG A 164 19.52 -8.27 8.36
C ARG A 164 21.03 -8.15 8.52
N TYR A 165 21.76 -9.00 7.82
CA TYR A 165 23.15 -8.74 7.46
C TYR A 165 23.18 -7.89 6.21
N LEU A 166 23.94 -6.83 6.25
CA LEU A 166 24.26 -6.04 5.09
C LEU A 166 25.45 -6.73 4.42
N SER A 167 25.23 -7.32 3.24
CA SER A 167 26.24 -8.15 2.55
C SER A 167 27.61 -7.50 2.51
N PRO A 168 28.68 -8.22 2.87
CA PRO A 168 30.04 -7.73 2.77
C PRO A 168 30.66 -7.90 1.37
N ASP A 169 29.87 -8.27 0.36
CA ASP A 169 30.39 -8.57 -0.98
C ASP A 169 30.38 -7.35 -1.92
N THR A 170 31.17 -6.36 -1.58
CA THR A 170 31.72 -5.43 -2.58
C THR A 170 33.02 -4.85 -2.03
N GLY A 171 34.08 -4.84 -2.86
CA GLY A 171 35.40 -4.38 -2.49
C GLY A 171 35.39 -3.09 -1.67
N ALA A 172 35.83 -3.22 -0.51
CA ALA A 172 36.18 -2.34 0.60
C ALA A 172 36.25 -0.83 0.35
N GLU A 173 35.14 -0.18 0.01
CA GLU A 173 34.89 1.14 0.56
C GLU A 173 34.14 0.94 1.87
N ALA A 174 34.75 1.38 2.98
CA ALA A 174 34.13 1.29 4.29
C ALA A 174 32.77 1.99 4.23
N LEU A 175 31.69 1.22 4.45
CA LEU A 175 30.35 1.80 4.53
C LEU A 175 30.35 2.90 5.59
N PRO A 176 29.82 4.09 5.30
CA PRO A 176 29.73 5.15 6.29
C PRO A 176 28.91 4.66 7.50
N GLU A 177 29.27 5.14 8.66
CA GLU A 177 28.49 4.88 9.87
C GLU A 177 27.07 5.39 9.67
N MET A 178 26.07 4.54 9.92
CA MET A 178 24.67 4.89 9.80
C MET A 178 24.16 5.45 11.13
N ALA A 179 23.42 6.54 11.09
CA ALA A 179 22.77 7.15 12.25
C ALA A 179 21.25 7.24 12.02
N PRO A 180 20.42 7.07 13.05
CA PRO A 180 19.00 7.27 12.94
C PRO A 180 18.68 8.74 12.64
N TRP A 181 17.91 8.99 11.62
CA TRP A 181 17.35 10.30 11.31
C TRP A 181 15.84 10.23 11.46
N ARG A 182 15.26 11.23 12.13
CA ARG A 182 13.81 11.32 12.37
C ARG A 182 13.23 12.45 11.56
N ASP A 183 12.03 12.25 11.03
CA ASP A 183 11.25 13.30 10.37
C ASP A 183 11.17 14.56 11.22
N PRO A 184 11.69 15.72 10.73
CA PRO A 184 11.75 16.95 11.52
C PRO A 184 10.41 17.67 11.62
N THR A 185 9.43 17.33 10.78
CA THR A 185 8.14 18.01 10.72
C THR A 185 7.17 17.50 11.78
N GLU A 186 6.92 16.22 11.79
CA GLU A 186 5.92 15.59 12.66
C GLU A 186 6.50 14.46 13.51
N GLY A 187 7.77 14.12 13.29
CA GLY A 187 8.37 12.95 13.93
C GLY A 187 7.74 11.63 13.52
N ALA A 188 7.08 11.62 12.36
CA ALA A 188 6.22 10.54 11.88
C ALA A 188 6.98 9.24 11.59
N PHE A 189 8.23 9.33 11.21
CA PHE A 189 9.05 8.17 10.86
C PHE A 189 10.52 8.38 11.16
N THR A 190 11.25 7.28 11.16
CA THR A 190 12.72 7.24 11.28
C THR A 190 13.30 6.37 10.19
N LEU A 191 14.52 6.66 9.76
CA LEU A 191 15.32 5.80 8.90
C LEU A 191 16.81 6.01 9.15
N PRO A 192 17.67 5.00 8.95
CA PRO A 192 19.11 5.16 9.06
C PRO A 192 19.64 5.95 7.87
N VAL A 193 20.49 6.95 8.13
CA VAL A 193 21.20 7.73 7.12
C VAL A 193 22.69 7.72 7.41
N PRO A 194 23.57 7.87 6.41
CA PRO A 194 25.00 7.98 6.66
C PRO A 194 25.34 9.23 7.50
N ARG A 195 26.16 9.05 8.52
CA ARG A 195 26.61 10.13 9.38
C ARG A 195 27.40 11.16 8.59
N GLY A 196 27.08 12.43 8.77
CA GLY A 196 27.74 13.54 8.09
C GLY A 196 27.28 13.80 6.64
N TRP A 197 26.31 13.03 6.13
CA TRP A 197 25.70 13.34 4.85
C TRP A 197 24.60 14.39 4.98
N HIS A 198 24.35 15.12 3.90
CA HIS A 198 23.27 16.10 3.85
C HIS A 198 21.94 15.38 3.72
N VAL A 199 21.02 15.63 4.66
CA VAL A 199 19.69 15.04 4.65
C VAL A 199 18.65 16.13 4.53
N GLN A 200 17.81 16.04 3.53
CA GLN A 200 16.61 16.85 3.37
C GLN A 200 15.41 15.90 3.34
N GLY A 201 14.49 16.10 4.24
CA GLY A 201 13.33 15.21 4.29
C GLY A 201 12.21 15.77 5.14
N ARG A 202 11.04 15.22 4.91
CA ARG A 202 9.82 15.55 5.63
C ARG A 202 8.74 14.51 5.36
N LEU A 203 7.69 14.55 6.17
CA LEU A 203 6.42 14.00 5.79
C LEU A 203 5.67 15.00 4.90
N ALA A 204 5.43 14.66 3.65
CA ALA A 204 4.59 15.43 2.74
C ALA A 204 3.13 15.00 2.88
N ARG A 205 2.23 15.97 2.75
CA ARG A 205 0.77 15.75 2.77
C ARG A 205 0.16 16.30 1.47
N PRO A 206 0.15 15.51 0.37
CA PRO A 206 -0.47 15.93 -0.88
C PRO A 206 -1.97 16.24 -0.72
N ASN A 207 -2.61 15.54 0.20
CA ASN A 207 -4.00 15.80 0.63
C ASN A 207 -4.18 15.40 2.10
N THR A 208 -5.40 15.49 2.62
CA THR A 208 -5.68 15.30 4.04
C THR A 208 -5.40 13.87 4.56
N ILE A 209 -5.50 12.86 3.70
CA ILE A 209 -5.39 11.45 4.08
C ILE A 209 -4.17 10.75 3.47
N ASP A 210 -3.39 11.45 2.66
CA ASP A 210 -2.20 10.88 2.00
C ASP A 210 -0.94 11.42 2.68
N HIS A 211 -0.15 10.52 3.23
CA HIS A 211 1.04 10.81 4.02
C HIS A 211 2.25 10.16 3.36
N ARG A 212 3.16 10.96 2.83
CA ARG A 212 4.30 10.47 2.04
C ARG A 212 5.62 10.92 2.64
N PRO A 213 6.46 10.00 3.12
CA PRO A 213 7.84 10.29 3.37
C PRO A 213 8.50 10.79 2.10
N GLU A 214 9.29 11.83 2.23
CA GLU A 214 10.16 12.34 1.17
C GLU A 214 11.52 12.61 1.79
N VAL A 215 12.50 11.79 1.45
CA VAL A 215 13.86 11.92 2.00
C VAL A 215 14.88 11.88 0.87
N LEU A 216 15.69 12.91 0.80
CA LEU A 216 16.86 13.04 -0.05
C LEU A 216 18.10 13.03 0.81
N VAL A 217 19.06 12.18 0.50
CA VAL A 217 20.32 12.07 1.20
C VAL A 217 21.46 12.22 0.19
N ALA A 218 22.36 13.15 0.41
CA ALA A 218 23.49 13.40 -0.48
C ALA A 218 24.82 13.29 0.25
N ALA A 219 25.80 12.64 -0.38
CA ALA A 219 27.16 12.63 0.09
C ALA A 219 27.75 14.06 0.13
N PRO A 220 28.71 14.37 1.03
CA PRO A 220 29.31 15.70 1.13
C PRO A 220 29.98 16.20 -0.16
N ASP A 221 30.47 15.27 -0.99
CA ASP A 221 31.11 15.53 -2.29
C ASP A 221 30.13 15.39 -3.48
N ASP A 222 28.86 15.21 -3.19
CA ASP A 222 27.79 14.98 -4.15
C ASP A 222 28.00 13.75 -5.06
N ALA A 223 28.89 12.83 -4.65
CA ALA A 223 29.16 11.62 -5.42
C ALA A 223 27.98 10.64 -5.45
N VAL A 224 27.16 10.66 -4.41
CA VAL A 224 25.98 9.81 -4.23
C VAL A 224 24.81 10.65 -3.75
N GLN A 225 23.67 10.49 -4.41
CA GLN A 225 22.37 11.02 -4.00
C GLN A 225 21.38 9.88 -3.90
N LEU A 226 20.64 9.80 -2.80
CA LEU A 226 19.68 8.76 -2.49
C LEU A 226 18.30 9.37 -2.28
N ARG A 227 17.26 8.68 -2.73
CA ARG A 227 15.86 9.08 -2.53
C ARG A 227 15.07 7.94 -1.93
N VAL A 228 14.28 8.25 -0.91
CA VAL A 228 13.28 7.36 -0.32
C VAL A 228 11.95 8.10 -0.28
N GLY A 229 10.98 7.62 -1.05
CA GLY A 229 9.70 8.28 -1.25
C GLY A 229 9.76 9.54 -2.11
N ASP A 230 8.62 10.03 -2.54
CA ASP A 230 8.45 11.33 -3.22
C ASP A 230 7.09 11.93 -2.89
N GLY A 231 7.08 12.94 -2.05
CA GLY A 231 5.88 13.63 -1.60
C GLY A 231 5.18 14.48 -2.67
N THR A 232 5.79 14.62 -3.86
CA THR A 232 5.21 15.39 -4.97
C THR A 232 4.37 14.55 -5.92
N LEU A 233 4.35 13.24 -5.74
CA LEU A 233 3.54 12.35 -6.56
C LEU A 233 2.05 12.50 -6.22
N GLU A 234 1.23 12.42 -7.24
CA GLU A 234 -0.22 12.58 -7.13
C GLU A 234 -0.91 11.21 -7.16
N VAL A 235 -2.18 11.18 -6.76
CA VAL A 235 -3.09 10.10 -7.11
C VAL A 235 -3.57 10.31 -8.54
N PHE A 236 -3.68 9.23 -9.30
CA PHE A 236 -4.06 9.28 -10.70
C PHE A 236 -5.43 8.65 -10.90
N ALA A 237 -6.26 9.26 -11.73
CA ALA A 237 -7.48 8.67 -12.23
C ALA A 237 -7.27 8.18 -13.68
N VAL A 238 -7.75 6.99 -13.99
CA VAL A 238 -7.71 6.49 -15.37
C VAL A 238 -8.70 7.31 -16.21
N PRO A 239 -8.28 7.88 -17.36
CA PRO A 239 -9.19 8.62 -18.23
C PRO A 239 -10.40 7.77 -18.64
N TYR A 240 -11.58 8.37 -18.63
CA TYR A 240 -12.82 7.76 -19.07
C TYR A 240 -13.59 8.75 -19.95
N GLU A 241 -14.41 8.22 -20.82
CA GLU A 241 -15.26 9.04 -21.69
C GLU A 241 -16.46 9.59 -20.92
N LEU A 242 -16.58 10.88 -20.90
CA LEU A 242 -17.78 11.55 -20.39
C LEU A 242 -18.80 11.66 -21.52
N PRO A 243 -20.06 11.26 -21.32
CA PRO A 243 -21.07 11.18 -22.39
C PRO A 243 -21.30 12.44 -23.22
N MET A 244 -20.92 13.62 -22.74
CA MET A 244 -21.11 14.89 -23.45
C MET A 244 -19.82 15.69 -23.70
N ILE A 245 -18.71 15.29 -23.11
CA ILE A 245 -17.46 16.06 -23.12
C ILE A 245 -16.34 15.28 -23.82
N GLY A 246 -16.53 13.97 -24.01
CA GLY A 246 -15.49 13.08 -24.54
C GLY A 246 -14.46 12.70 -23.46
N ALA A 247 -13.37 12.07 -23.88
CA ALA A 247 -12.28 11.67 -22.98
C ALA A 247 -11.47 12.91 -22.55
N LEU A 248 -11.28 13.06 -21.25
CA LEU A 248 -10.37 14.09 -20.74
C LEU A 248 -8.92 13.68 -21.03
N PRO A 249 -8.10 14.58 -21.61
CA PRO A 249 -6.74 14.26 -21.97
C PRO A 249 -5.88 13.96 -20.73
N PRO A 250 -4.86 13.08 -20.85
CA PRO A 250 -3.87 12.88 -19.80
C PRO A 250 -3.24 14.21 -19.37
N GLY A 251 -3.02 14.38 -18.06
CA GLY A 251 -2.50 15.61 -17.46
C GLY A 251 -3.59 16.58 -17.00
N THR A 252 -4.85 16.39 -17.37
CA THR A 252 -5.98 17.19 -16.85
C THR A 252 -6.13 16.94 -15.34
N ARG A 253 -6.31 18.04 -14.59
CA ARG A 253 -6.56 18.00 -13.13
C ARG A 253 -7.99 18.43 -12.85
N PRO A 254 -8.90 17.49 -12.60
CA PRO A 254 -10.25 17.84 -12.18
C PRO A 254 -10.24 18.36 -10.76
N SER A 255 -10.88 19.50 -10.52
CA SER A 255 -10.94 20.15 -9.21
C SER A 255 -11.56 19.28 -8.10
N ALA A 256 -12.38 18.30 -8.49
CA ALA A 256 -13.08 17.43 -7.55
C ALA A 256 -12.27 16.25 -6.99
N PHE A 257 -11.14 15.89 -7.60
CA PHE A 257 -10.40 14.66 -7.25
C PHE A 257 -9.04 14.89 -6.59
N GLY A 258 -8.50 16.12 -6.62
CA GLY A 258 -7.16 16.41 -6.09
C GLY A 258 -6.03 15.63 -6.77
N GLY A 259 -6.29 14.99 -7.91
CA GLY A 259 -5.35 14.16 -8.65
C GLY A 259 -5.26 14.51 -10.12
N MET A 260 -4.57 13.69 -10.90
CA MET A 260 -4.35 13.89 -12.32
C MET A 260 -4.95 12.73 -13.14
N PHE A 261 -5.59 13.02 -14.27
CA PHE A 261 -5.94 11.99 -15.24
C PHE A 261 -4.69 11.47 -15.93
N HIS A 262 -4.44 10.17 -15.82
CA HIS A 262 -3.36 9.50 -16.53
C HIS A 262 -3.67 8.02 -16.71
N HIS A 263 -3.34 7.47 -17.89
CA HIS A 263 -3.41 6.05 -18.12
C HIS A 263 -2.54 5.32 -17.08
N TYR A 264 -2.98 4.14 -16.67
CA TYR A 264 -2.21 3.32 -15.74
C TYR A 264 -0.84 2.97 -16.33
N LEU A 265 0.20 3.22 -15.56
CA LEU A 265 1.58 2.92 -15.91
C LEU A 265 2.14 1.92 -14.88
N PRO A 266 2.30 0.64 -15.25
CA PRO A 266 2.82 -0.36 -14.33
C PRO A 266 4.32 -0.19 -14.06
N GLY A 267 4.75 -0.27 -12.82
CA GLY A 267 6.11 -0.42 -12.35
C GLY A 267 7.16 0.43 -13.10
N TYR A 268 8.00 -0.22 -13.93
CA TYR A 268 9.07 0.49 -14.64
C TYR A 268 8.55 1.46 -15.71
N GLN A 269 7.35 1.25 -16.26
CA GLN A 269 6.77 2.18 -17.24
C GLN A 269 6.44 3.53 -16.59
N PHE A 270 5.98 3.52 -15.34
CA PHE A 270 5.84 4.74 -14.57
C PHE A 270 7.17 5.51 -14.47
N ILE A 271 8.25 4.80 -14.16
CA ILE A 271 9.57 5.44 -14.06
C ILE A 271 10.00 6.02 -15.40
N THR A 272 9.87 5.27 -16.49
CA THR A 272 10.41 5.65 -17.82
C THR A 272 9.56 6.69 -18.54
N GLN A 273 8.23 6.63 -18.42
CA GLN A 273 7.31 7.47 -19.18
C GLN A 273 6.81 8.68 -18.41
N PHE A 274 6.81 8.61 -17.06
CA PHE A 274 6.30 9.68 -16.23
C PHE A 274 7.36 10.32 -15.34
N TYR A 275 8.09 9.52 -14.56
CA TYR A 275 8.95 10.02 -13.50
C TYR A 275 10.27 10.61 -14.03
N LEU A 276 11.06 9.84 -14.76
CA LEU A 276 12.36 10.28 -15.30
C LEU A 276 12.24 11.49 -16.21
N PRO A 277 11.28 11.56 -17.16
CA PRO A 277 11.15 12.74 -18.02
C PRO A 277 10.90 14.04 -17.26
N ARG A 278 10.27 13.97 -16.07
CA ARG A 278 9.96 15.12 -15.22
C ARG A 278 11.07 15.49 -14.26
N LYS A 279 11.73 14.48 -13.68
CA LYS A 279 12.74 14.69 -12.62
C LYS A 279 14.18 14.78 -13.16
N LEU A 280 14.45 14.08 -14.24
CA LEU A 280 15.78 13.92 -14.83
C LEU A 280 15.68 13.92 -16.37
N PRO A 281 15.29 15.05 -16.97
CA PRO A 281 15.20 15.13 -18.43
C PRO A 281 16.56 14.80 -19.07
N GLY A 282 16.52 13.99 -20.12
CA GLY A 282 17.75 13.54 -20.80
C GLY A 282 18.38 12.27 -20.21
N ALA A 283 17.76 11.64 -19.22
CA ALA A 283 18.21 10.34 -18.73
C ALA A 283 18.16 9.28 -19.85
N ARG A 284 19.26 8.59 -20.07
CA ARG A 284 19.40 7.49 -21.03
C ARG A 284 19.15 6.15 -20.32
N LEU A 285 18.16 5.42 -20.76
CA LEU A 285 17.83 4.10 -20.19
C LEU A 285 18.93 3.08 -20.54
N LEU A 286 19.35 2.32 -19.54
CA LEU A 286 20.29 1.21 -19.68
C LEU A 286 19.59 -0.14 -19.62
N ARG A 287 18.74 -0.30 -18.62
CA ARG A 287 18.03 -1.56 -18.35
C ARG A 287 16.73 -1.31 -17.62
N THR A 288 15.71 -2.09 -17.93
CA THR A 288 14.45 -2.17 -17.20
C THR A 288 14.23 -3.58 -16.68
N ALA A 289 13.52 -3.72 -15.58
CA ALA A 289 13.16 -5.02 -15.02
C ALA A 289 11.76 -4.95 -14.41
N ASN A 290 10.96 -5.98 -14.62
CA ASN A 290 9.76 -6.23 -13.82
C ASN A 290 10.17 -6.93 -12.52
N LEU A 291 9.47 -6.61 -11.44
CA LEU A 291 9.70 -7.14 -10.10
C LEU A 291 8.43 -7.82 -9.57
N PRO A 292 8.00 -8.96 -10.16
CA PRO A 292 6.71 -9.56 -9.85
C PRO A 292 6.57 -10.00 -8.39
N GLN A 293 7.63 -10.47 -7.75
CA GLN A 293 7.62 -10.85 -6.34
C GLN A 293 7.39 -9.63 -5.43
N LEU A 294 7.99 -8.48 -5.78
CA LEU A 294 7.77 -7.23 -5.05
C LEU A 294 6.33 -6.73 -5.23
N ALA A 295 5.80 -6.83 -6.45
CA ALA A 295 4.40 -6.49 -6.74
C ALA A 295 3.41 -7.35 -5.93
N GLU A 296 3.61 -8.66 -5.92
CA GLU A 296 2.79 -9.59 -5.14
C GLU A 296 2.88 -9.32 -3.63
N HIS A 297 4.08 -9.02 -3.13
CA HIS A 297 4.28 -8.65 -1.74
C HIS A 297 3.54 -7.36 -1.40
N ALA A 298 3.71 -6.30 -2.20
CA ALA A 298 3.04 -5.02 -2.00
C ALA A 298 1.51 -5.18 -2.02
N PHE A 299 0.96 -5.95 -2.95
CA PHE A 299 -0.47 -6.23 -3.00
C PHE A 299 -1.01 -6.97 -1.77
N ARG A 300 -0.21 -7.86 -1.16
CA ARG A 300 -0.59 -8.54 0.09
C ARG A 300 -0.56 -7.61 1.29
N MET A 301 0.37 -6.66 1.30
CA MET A 301 0.53 -5.72 2.42
C MET A 301 -0.50 -4.58 2.38
N ASP A 302 -0.89 -4.14 1.19
CA ASP A 302 -1.87 -3.08 0.96
C ASP A 302 -2.93 -3.57 -0.05
N PRO A 303 -3.82 -4.50 0.36
CA PRO A 303 -4.89 -4.96 -0.49
C PRO A 303 -5.95 -3.87 -0.66
N PRO A 304 -6.59 -3.78 -1.84
CA PRO A 304 -7.66 -2.81 -2.05
C PRO A 304 -8.81 -3.04 -1.07
N PRO A 305 -9.44 -1.97 -0.54
CA PRO A 305 -10.54 -2.10 0.39
C PRO A 305 -11.74 -2.77 -0.28
N THR A 306 -12.39 -3.70 0.42
CA THR A 306 -13.62 -4.35 -0.07
C THR A 306 -14.74 -3.33 -0.26
N PRO A 307 -15.52 -3.33 -1.38
CA PRO A 307 -15.56 -4.33 -2.45
C PRO A 307 -14.66 -4.01 -3.66
N MET A 308 -13.69 -3.13 -3.55
CA MET A 308 -12.81 -2.72 -4.65
C MET A 308 -11.97 -3.90 -5.15
N GLN A 309 -11.64 -3.87 -6.44
CA GLN A 309 -10.67 -4.77 -7.05
C GLN A 309 -9.38 -4.02 -7.33
N GLY A 310 -8.26 -4.74 -7.40
CA GLY A 310 -7.01 -4.05 -7.67
C GLY A 310 -5.87 -5.00 -8.02
N ARG A 311 -4.73 -4.39 -8.33
CA ARG A 311 -3.46 -5.07 -8.50
C ARG A 311 -2.32 -4.12 -8.17
N ALA A 312 -1.17 -4.68 -7.85
CA ALA A 312 0.08 -3.94 -7.80
C ALA A 312 1.01 -4.44 -8.90
N ASP A 313 1.76 -3.52 -9.49
CA ASP A 313 2.83 -3.81 -10.43
C ASP A 313 4.12 -3.14 -9.93
N ALA A 314 5.26 -3.82 -10.01
CA ALA A 314 6.54 -3.27 -9.57
C ALA A 314 7.60 -3.41 -10.66
N GLY A 315 8.49 -2.44 -10.72
CA GLY A 315 9.57 -2.47 -11.69
C GLY A 315 10.73 -1.57 -11.31
N ALA A 316 11.85 -1.82 -11.95
CA ALA A 316 13.07 -1.05 -11.74
C ALA A 316 13.69 -0.62 -13.06
N VAL A 317 14.44 0.48 -12.99
CA VAL A 317 15.12 1.08 -14.15
C VAL A 317 16.53 1.47 -13.74
N HIS A 318 17.51 1.03 -14.54
CA HIS A 318 18.88 1.57 -14.52
C HIS A 318 19.02 2.55 -15.67
N PHE A 319 19.66 3.68 -15.41
CA PHE A 319 19.83 4.74 -16.38
C PHE A 319 21.16 5.47 -16.18
N GLU A 320 21.53 6.27 -17.16
CA GLU A 320 22.60 7.26 -17.06
C GLU A 320 22.04 8.66 -17.33
N VAL A 321 22.58 9.64 -16.66
CA VAL A 321 22.24 11.04 -16.88
C VAL A 321 23.52 11.88 -16.91
N ALA A 322 23.66 12.73 -17.92
CA ALA A 322 24.74 13.69 -17.98
C ALA A 322 24.46 14.85 -17.01
N GLN A 323 25.42 15.15 -16.16
CA GLN A 323 25.42 16.32 -15.27
C GLN A 323 26.67 17.15 -15.53
N PRO A 324 26.73 18.42 -15.09
CA PRO A 324 27.91 19.26 -15.27
C PRO A 324 29.20 18.64 -14.69
N THR A 325 29.05 17.79 -13.67
CA THR A 325 30.15 17.11 -12.98
C THR A 325 30.52 15.74 -13.62
N GLY A 326 29.93 15.40 -14.76
CA GLY A 326 30.19 14.16 -15.48
C GLY A 326 28.95 13.25 -15.59
N VAL A 327 29.15 12.08 -16.15
CA VAL A 327 28.07 11.08 -16.28
C VAL A 327 27.80 10.45 -14.93
N ARG A 328 26.51 10.38 -14.58
CA ARG A 328 26.03 9.70 -13.38
C ARG A 328 25.24 8.47 -13.76
N ARG A 329 25.36 7.42 -12.97
CA ARG A 329 24.46 6.25 -13.02
C ARG A 329 23.33 6.39 -12.03
N GLY A 330 22.15 5.95 -12.44
CA GLY A 330 20.99 5.98 -11.60
C GLY A 330 20.22 4.66 -11.61
N TYR A 331 19.51 4.45 -10.54
CA TYR A 331 18.56 3.37 -10.33
C TYR A 331 17.32 3.91 -9.66
N TYR A 332 16.16 3.58 -10.18
CA TYR A 332 14.88 3.76 -9.49
C TYR A 332 14.09 2.47 -9.52
N ALA A 333 13.42 2.17 -8.42
CA ALA A 333 12.37 1.15 -8.35
C ALA A 333 11.07 1.82 -7.95
N ALA A 334 9.97 1.36 -8.54
CA ALA A 334 8.63 1.84 -8.20
C ALA A 334 7.63 0.69 -8.12
N ILE A 335 6.64 0.88 -7.24
CA ILE A 335 5.44 0.04 -7.12
C ILE A 335 4.25 0.94 -7.45
N THR A 336 3.37 0.46 -8.30
CA THR A 336 2.15 1.18 -8.69
C THR A 336 0.93 0.32 -8.37
N HIS A 337 -0.05 0.90 -7.67
CA HIS A 337 -1.28 0.25 -7.24
C HIS A 337 -2.43 0.74 -8.12
N LEU A 338 -3.16 -0.17 -8.74
CA LEU A 338 -4.40 0.11 -9.47
C LEU A 338 -5.58 -0.36 -8.63
N ILE A 339 -6.54 0.51 -8.43
CA ILE A 339 -7.80 0.21 -7.75
C ILE A 339 -8.96 0.50 -8.71
N ALA A 340 -9.88 -0.43 -8.82
CA ALA A 340 -11.08 -0.29 -9.63
C ALA A 340 -12.33 -0.62 -8.79
N PRO A 341 -13.39 0.18 -8.90
CA PRO A 341 -14.68 -0.17 -8.31
C PRO A 341 -15.26 -1.40 -9.02
N PRO A 342 -16.10 -2.20 -8.34
CA PRO A 342 -16.82 -3.27 -9.00
C PRO A 342 -17.66 -2.74 -10.16
N PRO A 343 -17.81 -3.50 -11.27
CA PRO A 343 -18.55 -3.03 -12.45
C PRO A 343 -20.00 -2.60 -12.15
N MET A 344 -20.63 -3.23 -11.16
CA MET A 344 -22.01 -2.93 -10.71
C MET A 344 -22.17 -1.60 -9.96
N VAL A 345 -21.08 -1.08 -9.38
CA VAL A 345 -21.14 0.14 -8.54
C VAL A 345 -20.90 1.39 -9.36
N GLY A 346 -20.29 1.25 -10.52
CA GLY A 346 -19.81 2.38 -11.31
C GLY A 346 -18.64 3.10 -10.63
N GLY A 347 -18.00 3.99 -11.35
CA GLY A 347 -16.88 4.79 -10.84
C GLY A 347 -15.64 4.64 -11.72
N THR A 348 -14.68 5.54 -11.49
CA THR A 348 -13.46 5.60 -12.29
C THR A 348 -12.34 4.84 -11.60
N PRO A 349 -11.65 3.91 -12.28
CA PRO A 349 -10.44 3.32 -11.76
C PRO A 349 -9.42 4.41 -11.42
N SER A 350 -8.71 4.23 -10.32
CA SER A 350 -7.62 5.11 -9.89
C SER A 350 -6.35 4.30 -9.64
N TRP A 351 -5.22 4.98 -9.67
CA TRP A 351 -3.96 4.36 -9.36
C TRP A 351 -3.04 5.35 -8.64
N TYR A 352 -2.11 4.82 -7.86
CA TYR A 352 -1.24 5.61 -7.01
C TYR A 352 0.07 4.86 -6.72
N LEU A 353 1.00 5.58 -6.11
CA LEU A 353 2.15 5.00 -5.44
C LEU A 353 1.97 5.22 -3.92
N GLY A 354 2.22 4.19 -3.15
CA GLY A 354 2.20 4.27 -1.69
C GLY A 354 3.39 5.07 -1.12
N PRO A 355 3.47 5.19 0.20
CA PRO A 355 4.44 6.08 0.87
C PRO A 355 5.91 5.81 0.53
N LEU A 356 6.30 4.55 0.34
CA LEU A 356 7.67 4.12 0.04
C LEU A 356 7.81 3.48 -1.35
N ASP A 357 6.81 3.61 -2.18
CA ASP A 357 6.72 2.89 -3.45
C ASP A 357 7.61 3.47 -4.55
N ILE A 358 8.40 4.49 -4.24
CA ILE A 358 9.48 4.93 -5.10
C ILE A 358 10.75 5.14 -4.29
N VAL A 359 11.81 4.47 -4.71
CA VAL A 359 13.14 4.59 -4.11
C VAL A 359 14.20 4.56 -5.20
N GLY A 360 15.32 5.21 -4.96
CA GLY A 360 16.38 5.21 -5.94
C GLY A 360 17.65 5.91 -5.52
N TYR A 361 18.63 5.86 -6.41
CA TYR A 361 19.88 6.61 -6.27
C TYR A 361 20.35 7.17 -7.60
N ILE A 362 21.21 8.18 -7.51
CA ILE A 362 22.03 8.69 -8.58
C ILE A 362 23.44 8.82 -8.02
N CYS A 363 24.44 8.30 -8.71
CA CYS A 363 25.81 8.31 -8.21
C CYS A 363 26.85 8.37 -9.33
N ARG A 364 28.11 8.63 -8.99
CA ARG A 364 29.20 8.36 -9.90
C ARG A 364 29.27 6.85 -10.18
N PRO A 365 29.67 6.42 -11.39
CA PRO A 365 29.66 4.99 -11.76
C PRO A 365 30.43 4.08 -10.79
N GLU A 366 31.53 4.53 -10.25
CA GLU A 366 32.36 3.83 -9.27
C GLU A 366 31.70 3.70 -7.89
N GLN A 367 30.72 4.53 -7.59
CA GLN A 367 29.99 4.55 -6.32
C GLN A 367 28.68 3.75 -6.34
N GLU A 368 28.38 3.08 -7.44
CA GLU A 368 27.08 2.40 -7.62
C GLU A 368 26.82 1.32 -6.57
N SER A 369 27.86 0.57 -6.20
CA SER A 369 27.77 -0.47 -5.17
C SER A 369 27.50 0.10 -3.80
N LEU A 370 28.21 1.20 -3.43
CA LEU A 370 27.99 1.93 -2.19
C LEU A 370 26.58 2.50 -2.12
N ALA A 371 26.13 3.19 -3.18
CA ALA A 371 24.80 3.78 -3.27
C ALA A 371 23.70 2.74 -3.10
N ARG A 372 23.81 1.59 -3.75
CA ARG A 372 22.87 0.45 -3.63
C ARG A 372 22.80 -0.07 -2.23
N THR A 373 23.94 -0.24 -1.57
CA THR A 373 24.01 -0.78 -0.21
C THR A 373 23.39 0.19 0.79
N ILE A 374 23.74 1.48 0.71
CA ILE A 374 23.19 2.50 1.60
C ILE A 374 21.67 2.61 1.39
N LEU A 375 21.19 2.71 0.16
CA LEU A 375 19.75 2.75 -0.13
C LEU A 375 19.01 1.55 0.46
N GLY A 376 19.58 0.35 0.27
CA GLY A 376 19.03 -0.87 0.85
C GLY A 376 18.93 -0.81 2.38
N ASN A 377 19.89 -0.18 3.04
CA ASN A 377 19.89 0.01 4.49
C ASN A 377 18.84 1.03 4.92
N MET A 378 18.74 2.15 4.22
CA MET A 378 17.74 3.19 4.48
C MET A 378 16.31 2.62 4.38
N VAL A 379 16.01 1.91 3.30
CA VAL A 379 14.68 1.33 3.05
C VAL A 379 14.34 0.25 4.09
N ARG A 380 15.29 -0.64 4.39
CA ARG A 380 15.08 -1.70 5.41
C ARG A 380 14.96 -1.18 6.84
N GLY A 381 15.66 -0.10 7.15
CA GLY A 381 15.63 0.51 8.47
C GLY A 381 14.56 1.59 8.62
N PHE A 382 13.73 1.82 7.60
CA PHE A 382 12.60 2.73 7.71
C PHE A 382 11.58 2.19 8.72
N ALA A 383 11.12 3.05 9.62
CA ALA A 383 10.09 2.72 10.59
C ALA A 383 9.15 3.90 10.83
N TRP A 384 7.86 3.65 10.80
CA TRP A 384 6.87 4.63 11.27
C TRP A 384 6.93 4.76 12.80
N ASP A 385 6.73 5.98 13.30
CA ASP A 385 6.39 6.18 14.72
C ASP A 385 4.96 5.68 14.94
N LEU A 386 4.82 4.59 15.71
CA LEU A 386 3.54 3.90 15.85
C LEU A 386 2.49 4.72 16.59
N ASN A 387 2.91 5.61 17.50
CA ASN A 387 1.97 6.52 18.19
C ASN A 387 1.44 7.55 17.20
N TRP A 388 2.32 8.12 16.39
CA TRP A 388 1.94 9.01 15.31
C TRP A 388 1.00 8.31 14.33
N TYR A 389 1.37 7.11 13.86
CA TYR A 389 0.59 6.34 12.89
C TYR A 389 -0.80 5.98 13.42
N ALA A 390 -0.89 5.53 14.67
CA ALA A 390 -2.17 5.23 15.31
C ALA A 390 -3.07 6.48 15.49
N ALA A 391 -2.48 7.64 15.80
CA ALA A 391 -3.21 8.90 15.84
C ALA A 391 -3.71 9.31 14.45
N GLN A 392 -2.86 9.14 13.42
CA GLN A 392 -3.20 9.46 12.05
C GLN A 392 -4.34 8.58 11.51
N LEU A 393 -4.32 7.27 11.75
CA LEU A 393 -5.42 6.37 11.36
C LEU A 393 -6.78 6.81 11.93
N LYS A 394 -6.81 7.35 13.16
CA LYS A 394 -8.04 7.90 13.74
C LYS A 394 -8.54 9.13 12.99
N ILE A 395 -7.62 10.02 12.61
CA ILE A 395 -7.93 11.22 11.83
C ILE A 395 -8.45 10.82 10.44
N ASP A 396 -7.76 9.92 9.76
CA ASP A 396 -8.14 9.45 8.43
C ASP A 396 -9.52 8.79 8.43
N ALA A 397 -9.82 7.97 9.45
CA ALA A 397 -11.14 7.37 9.62
C ALA A 397 -12.23 8.41 9.91
N ALA A 398 -11.92 9.50 10.61
CA ALA A 398 -12.85 10.59 10.84
C ALA A 398 -13.12 11.39 9.56
N VAL A 399 -12.07 11.72 8.81
CA VAL A 399 -12.16 12.40 7.51
C VAL A 399 -12.95 11.55 6.51
N ALA A 400 -12.63 10.25 6.41
CA ALA A 400 -13.35 9.33 5.52
C ALA A 400 -14.86 9.30 5.84
N ARG A 401 -15.24 9.24 7.12
CA ARG A 401 -16.66 9.31 7.53
C ARG A 401 -17.33 10.62 7.13
N GLN A 402 -16.65 11.76 7.27
CA GLN A 402 -17.15 13.05 6.83
C GLN A 402 -17.36 13.11 5.31
N VAL A 403 -16.39 12.61 4.53
CA VAL A 403 -16.49 12.56 3.07
C VAL A 403 -17.65 11.67 2.62
N ILE A 404 -17.82 10.49 3.25
CA ILE A 404 -18.92 9.59 2.96
C ILE A 404 -20.27 10.25 3.29
N ALA A 405 -20.39 10.90 4.45
CA ALA A 405 -21.61 11.61 4.84
C ALA A 405 -21.92 12.76 3.87
N GLY A 406 -20.94 13.59 3.53
CA GLY A 406 -21.11 14.67 2.56
C GLY A 406 -21.48 14.19 1.16
N ASN A 407 -20.89 13.09 0.70
CA ASN A 407 -21.25 12.48 -0.58
C ASN A 407 -22.68 11.89 -0.58
N ALA A 408 -23.12 11.30 0.54
CA ALA A 408 -24.49 10.82 0.68
C ALA A 408 -25.50 11.97 0.61
N GLU A 409 -25.23 13.09 1.28
CA GLU A 409 -26.04 14.31 1.22
C GLU A 409 -26.09 14.90 -0.21
N LEU A 410 -24.94 15.01 -0.88
CA LEU A 410 -24.87 15.48 -2.27
C LEU A 410 -25.64 14.57 -3.23
N ASN A 411 -25.60 13.26 -3.03
CA ASN A 411 -26.35 12.32 -3.83
C ASN A 411 -27.87 12.47 -3.59
N GLU A 412 -28.29 12.66 -2.35
CA GLU A 412 -29.70 12.91 -2.03
C GLU A 412 -30.21 14.20 -2.71
N ILE A 413 -29.43 15.28 -2.64
CA ILE A 413 -29.74 16.54 -3.35
C ILE A 413 -29.86 16.31 -4.87
N LYS A 414 -28.94 15.56 -5.46
CA LYS A 414 -29.00 15.22 -6.89
C LYS A 414 -30.27 14.44 -7.23
N TRP A 415 -30.61 13.41 -6.45
CA TRP A 415 -31.81 12.64 -6.66
C TRP A 415 -33.08 13.44 -6.48
N GLN A 416 -33.13 14.37 -5.53
CA GLN A 416 -34.25 15.32 -5.39
C GLN A 416 -34.37 16.24 -6.59
N THR A 417 -33.25 16.75 -7.10
CA THR A 417 -33.22 17.59 -8.31
C THR A 417 -33.70 16.83 -9.54
N ILE A 418 -33.24 15.59 -9.73
CA ILE A 418 -33.67 14.73 -10.86
C ILE A 418 -35.18 14.44 -10.76
N ARG A 419 -35.71 14.12 -9.56
CA ARG A 419 -37.14 13.91 -9.34
C ARG A 419 -37.95 15.17 -9.69
N GLN A 420 -37.53 16.34 -9.21
CA GLN A 420 -38.18 17.62 -9.51
C GLN A 420 -38.17 17.95 -11.01
N GLN A 421 -37.05 17.68 -11.71
CA GLN A 421 -36.96 17.86 -13.16
C GLN A 421 -37.87 16.88 -13.91
N ALA A 422 -37.91 15.61 -13.50
CA ALA A 422 -38.80 14.61 -14.08
C ALA A 422 -40.27 14.99 -13.93
N GLU A 423 -40.69 15.40 -12.74
CA GLU A 423 -42.04 15.90 -12.47
C GLU A 423 -42.34 17.20 -13.27
N GLY A 424 -41.36 18.08 -13.41
CA GLY A 424 -41.48 19.27 -14.25
C GLY A 424 -41.66 18.95 -15.72
N MET A 425 -40.90 17.97 -16.25
CA MET A 425 -41.04 17.49 -17.62
C MET A 425 -42.39 16.79 -17.83
N GLU A 426 -42.83 15.96 -16.90
CA GLU A 426 -44.11 15.28 -16.98
C GLU A 426 -45.26 16.28 -17.03
N ARG A 427 -45.30 17.29 -16.18
CA ARG A 427 -46.27 18.41 -16.22
C ARG A 427 -46.22 19.18 -17.53
N ALA A 428 -45.02 19.41 -18.10
CA ALA A 428 -44.84 20.11 -19.36
C ALA A 428 -45.28 19.28 -20.60
N HIS A 429 -45.17 17.95 -20.50
CA HIS A 429 -45.54 17.01 -21.56
C HIS A 429 -47.01 16.56 -21.49
N GLU A 430 -47.68 16.67 -20.39
CA GLU A 430 -49.06 16.25 -20.20
C GLU A 430 -50.03 16.92 -21.20
N PRO A 431 -50.01 18.24 -21.38
CA PRO A 431 -50.89 18.89 -22.42
C PRO A 431 -50.60 18.39 -23.84
N ARG A 432 -49.33 18.21 -24.18
CA ARG A 432 -48.94 17.69 -25.51
C ARG A 432 -49.33 16.23 -25.73
N GLY A 433 -49.22 15.43 -24.73
CA GLY A 433 -49.61 14.01 -24.74
C GLY A 433 -51.13 13.85 -24.89
N ILE A 434 -51.92 14.70 -24.23
CA ILE A 434 -53.37 14.71 -24.34
C ILE A 434 -53.81 15.08 -25.77
N THR A 435 -53.25 16.16 -26.33
CA THR A 435 -53.54 16.58 -27.72
C THR A 435 -53.10 15.51 -28.74
N ALA A 436 -51.93 14.86 -28.54
CA ALA A 436 -51.44 13.82 -29.45
C ALA A 436 -52.34 12.56 -29.46
N ARG A 437 -53.05 12.28 -28.36
CA ARG A 437 -54.05 11.20 -28.29
C ARG A 437 -55.45 11.62 -28.80
N GLY A 438 -55.61 12.83 -29.27
CA GLY A 438 -56.92 13.36 -29.70
C GLY A 438 -57.88 13.59 -28.54
N GLU A 439 -57.33 13.91 -27.37
CA GLU A 439 -58.09 14.22 -26.15
C GLU A 439 -57.96 15.72 -25.82
N MET A 440 -58.91 16.22 -25.00
CA MET A 440 -58.84 17.57 -24.46
C MET A 440 -59.46 17.61 -23.07
N TRP A 441 -59.09 18.65 -22.29
CA TRP A 441 -59.72 18.91 -21.02
C TRP A 441 -60.95 19.80 -21.22
N VAL A 442 -62.04 19.45 -20.56
CA VAL A 442 -63.23 20.28 -20.40
C VAL A 442 -63.48 20.50 -18.91
N ARG A 443 -63.97 21.69 -18.57
CA ARG A 443 -64.26 22.10 -17.18
C ARG A 443 -65.71 22.41 -17.00
N ASP A 444 -66.30 21.91 -15.98
CA ASP A 444 -67.60 22.36 -15.50
C ASP A 444 -67.44 23.71 -14.75
N ASP A 445 -67.94 24.79 -15.27
CA ASP A 445 -67.78 26.12 -14.71
C ASP A 445 -68.54 26.35 -13.37
N VAL A 446 -69.42 25.43 -12.99
CA VAL A 446 -70.15 25.49 -11.72
C VAL A 446 -69.43 24.74 -10.60
N SER A 447 -68.98 23.53 -10.91
CA SER A 447 -68.28 22.70 -9.90
C SER A 447 -66.78 22.89 -9.92
N GLY A 448 -66.19 23.44 -11.00
CA GLY A 448 -64.76 23.53 -11.23
C GLY A 448 -64.11 22.20 -11.64
N GLU A 449 -64.86 21.11 -11.75
CA GLU A 449 -64.36 19.78 -12.07
C GLU A 449 -63.88 19.74 -13.52
N GLN A 450 -62.66 19.17 -13.73
CA GLN A 450 -62.09 18.99 -15.05
C GLN A 450 -62.15 17.51 -15.47
N ARG A 451 -62.49 17.22 -16.72
CA ARG A 451 -62.53 15.87 -17.28
C ARG A 451 -61.87 15.79 -18.62
N ARG A 452 -61.24 14.65 -18.90
CA ARG A 452 -60.67 14.36 -20.22
C ARG A 452 -61.76 13.79 -21.13
N VAL A 453 -61.82 14.32 -22.33
CA VAL A 453 -62.80 13.91 -23.33
C VAL A 453 -62.13 13.77 -24.71
N PRO A 454 -62.60 12.91 -25.60
CA PRO A 454 -62.10 12.85 -26.98
C PRO A 454 -62.36 14.20 -27.69
N GLN A 455 -61.40 14.68 -28.43
CA GLN A 455 -61.53 15.90 -29.25
C GLN A 455 -62.27 15.57 -30.53
N THR A 456 -63.54 15.91 -30.55
CA THR A 456 -64.44 15.64 -31.71
C THR A 456 -64.81 16.97 -32.38
N GLY A 457 -63.96 17.43 -33.33
CA GLY A 457 -64.24 18.59 -34.20
C GLY A 457 -64.76 19.88 -33.49
N THR A 458 -65.85 20.43 -33.99
CA THR A 458 -66.46 21.68 -33.49
C THR A 458 -67.60 21.48 -32.48
N GLN A 459 -67.76 20.28 -31.96
CA GLN A 459 -68.85 19.94 -31.02
C GLN A 459 -68.70 20.61 -29.66
N ASP A 460 -69.80 20.94 -29.04
CA ASP A 460 -69.84 21.37 -27.66
C ASP A 460 -69.91 20.17 -26.72
N TYR A 461 -69.40 20.35 -25.51
CA TYR A 461 -69.40 19.26 -24.50
C TYR A 461 -70.36 19.60 -23.40
N PHE A 462 -71.15 18.63 -22.97
CA PHE A 462 -72.16 18.79 -21.94
C PHE A 462 -72.02 17.69 -20.87
N LEU A 463 -72.13 18.10 -19.61
CA LEU A 463 -72.29 17.18 -18.47
C LEU A 463 -73.73 16.78 -18.37
N VAL A 464 -74.06 15.50 -18.44
CA VAL A 464 -75.39 14.99 -18.25
C VAL A 464 -75.66 14.89 -16.74
N HIS A 465 -76.57 15.69 -16.22
CA HIS A 465 -76.87 15.77 -14.78
C HIS A 465 -77.26 14.44 -14.16
N ARG A 466 -77.96 13.61 -14.88
CA ARG A 466 -78.49 12.33 -14.40
C ARG A 466 -77.44 11.23 -14.29
N THR A 467 -76.47 11.17 -15.17
CA THR A 467 -75.44 10.13 -15.24
C THR A 467 -74.07 10.58 -14.81
N GLY A 468 -73.84 11.89 -14.84
CA GLY A 468 -72.49 12.50 -14.59
C GLY A 468 -71.53 12.25 -15.75
N GLU A 469 -71.98 11.78 -16.90
CA GLU A 469 -71.15 11.55 -18.08
C GLU A 469 -70.99 12.82 -18.93
N VAL A 470 -69.90 12.96 -19.63
CA VAL A 470 -69.69 14.06 -20.59
C VAL A 470 -69.99 13.56 -21.97
N VAL A 471 -70.91 14.22 -22.64
CA VAL A 471 -71.28 13.94 -24.03
C VAL A 471 -70.89 15.07 -24.97
N ALA A 472 -70.45 14.75 -26.14
CA ALA A 472 -70.22 15.72 -27.22
C ALA A 472 -71.47 15.86 -28.05
N SER A 473 -71.91 17.08 -28.38
CA SER A 473 -73.07 17.36 -29.23
C SER A 473 -72.81 18.50 -30.23
N GLU A 474 -73.33 18.37 -31.40
CA GLU A 474 -73.33 19.45 -32.40
C GLU A 474 -74.37 20.56 -32.10
N ARG A 475 -75.29 20.23 -31.21
CA ARG A 475 -76.34 21.16 -30.73
C ARG A 475 -75.86 21.91 -29.52
N SER A 476 -75.85 23.22 -29.57
CA SER A 476 -75.49 24.14 -28.48
C SER A 476 -76.65 24.49 -27.55
N ASP A 477 -77.86 24.06 -27.93
CA ASP A 477 -79.14 24.42 -27.27
C ASP A 477 -79.79 23.28 -26.48
N LEU A 478 -79.00 22.37 -25.90
CA LEU A 478 -79.54 21.29 -25.09
C LEU A 478 -80.22 21.79 -23.80
N PRO A 479 -81.34 21.14 -23.37
CA PRO A 479 -82.10 21.59 -22.22
C PRO A 479 -81.24 21.72 -20.94
N PRO A 480 -81.21 22.87 -20.31
CA PRO A 480 -80.30 23.18 -19.18
C PRO A 480 -80.65 22.44 -17.91
N PHE A 481 -81.79 21.82 -17.78
CA PHE A 481 -82.19 21.01 -16.59
C PHE A 481 -81.62 19.59 -16.65
N ASP A 482 -81.33 19.08 -17.87
CA ASP A 482 -80.73 17.76 -18.08
C ASP A 482 -79.24 17.81 -18.44
N PHE A 483 -78.76 18.94 -18.99
CA PHE A 483 -77.43 19.11 -19.52
C PHE A 483 -76.77 20.40 -19.07
N ARG A 484 -75.51 20.33 -18.68
CA ARG A 484 -74.70 21.52 -18.35
C ARG A 484 -73.54 21.63 -19.32
N ARG A 485 -73.43 22.73 -20.00
CA ARG A 485 -72.33 22.98 -20.94
C ARG A 485 -71.01 23.08 -20.20
N MET A 486 -69.98 22.47 -20.75
CA MET A 486 -68.64 22.51 -20.20
C MET A 486 -67.73 23.38 -21.07
N THR A 487 -66.81 24.08 -20.44
CA THR A 487 -65.85 24.96 -21.14
C THR A 487 -64.58 24.21 -21.43
N ARG A 488 -64.05 24.35 -22.66
CA ARG A 488 -62.74 23.81 -23.04
C ARG A 488 -61.67 24.53 -22.24
N VAL A 489 -60.71 23.74 -21.71
CA VAL A 489 -59.53 24.26 -21.04
C VAL A 489 -58.34 24.14 -22.00
N ASN A 490 -57.81 25.31 -22.39
CA ASN A 490 -56.64 25.39 -23.31
C ASN A 490 -55.32 25.10 -22.60
#